data_e6f6066bcb3712a21ec32c1190131cee
#
_entry.id   e6f6066bcb3712a21ec32c1190131cee
#
_cell.length_a   1.000
_cell.length_b   1.000
_cell.length_c   1.000
_cell.angle_alpha   90.00
_cell.angle_beta   90.00
_cell.angle_gamma   90.00
#
_symmetry.space_group_name_H-M   'P 1'
#
loop_
_entity.id
_entity.type
_entity.pdbx_description
1 polymer ?
#
loop_
_entity_poly.entity_id
_entity_poly.type
_entity_poly.pdbx_seq_one_letter_code
_entity_poly.pdbx_strand_id
1 'polypeptide(L)'
;MVDRLIFALTLFSTLGCGLIGGVFYAFSSFVMNALARLPAAQGISAMQSINVVVINPLFMTAFLGTAAACVLLAVSSLLRWRKPGAAYLIAGSLLYLVGVILVTMVFNVPRNDALAAVAPANPEGASLWANYLGSWTAWNHVRTAASLLAAALLTMALMGGKLMVFEE
;
A
#
# COMPACT_ATOMS: atom_id res chain seq x y z
N MET A 1 -20.74 17.54 13.20
CA MET A 1 -20.56 17.26 11.74
C MET A 1 -19.13 16.90 11.40
N VAL A 2 -18.13 17.65 11.81
CA VAL A 2 -16.68 17.38 11.54
C VAL A 2 -16.25 16.02 12.09
N ASP A 3 -16.62 15.67 13.32
CA ASP A 3 -16.20 14.42 13.96
C ASP A 3 -16.79 13.17 13.25
N ARG A 4 -18.02 13.29 12.72
CA ARG A 4 -18.61 12.22 11.90
C ARG A 4 -17.87 12.05 10.56
N LEU A 5 -17.42 13.14 9.96
CA LEU A 5 -16.61 13.07 8.73
C LEU A 5 -15.25 12.45 8.98
N ILE A 6 -14.56 12.85 10.06
CA ILE A 6 -13.28 12.24 10.44
C ILE A 6 -13.45 10.74 10.74
N PHE A 7 -14.52 10.35 11.44
CA PHE A 7 -14.82 8.94 11.67
C PHE A 7 -15.00 8.17 10.34
N ALA A 8 -15.81 8.70 9.42
CA ALA A 8 -16.04 8.06 8.12
C ALA A 8 -14.76 7.95 7.28
N LEU A 9 -13.95 9.01 7.24
CA LEU A 9 -12.65 9.00 6.56
C LEU A 9 -11.68 8.01 7.21
N THR A 10 -11.66 7.93 8.54
CA THR A 10 -10.80 6.98 9.26
C THR A 10 -11.21 5.55 8.96
N LEU A 11 -12.51 5.24 9.00
CA LEU A 11 -13.03 3.92 8.67
C LEU A 11 -12.70 3.55 7.21
N PHE A 12 -12.95 4.45 6.27
CA PHE A 12 -12.60 4.26 4.86
C PHE A 12 -11.10 3.99 4.68
N SER A 13 -10.24 4.81 5.32
CA SER A 13 -8.79 4.64 5.23
C SER A 13 -8.33 3.34 5.87
N THR A 14 -8.91 2.93 6.99
CA THR A 14 -8.60 1.64 7.66
C THR A 14 -8.89 0.47 6.73
N LEU A 15 -10.08 0.44 6.13
CA LEU A 15 -10.47 -0.60 5.18
C LEU A 15 -9.60 -0.59 3.93
N GLY A 16 -9.31 0.60 3.40
CA GLY A 16 -8.43 0.77 2.26
C GLY A 16 -7.00 0.30 2.53
N CYS A 17 -6.41 0.69 3.66
CA CYS A 17 -5.09 0.20 4.08
C CYS A 17 -5.08 -1.33 4.24
N GLY A 18 -6.11 -1.91 4.85
CA GLY A 18 -6.23 -3.36 5.00
C GLY A 18 -6.32 -4.08 3.65
N LEU A 19 -7.16 -3.59 2.73
CA LEU A 19 -7.33 -4.14 1.38
C LEU A 19 -6.01 -4.09 0.59
N ILE A 20 -5.37 -2.93 0.52
CA ILE A 20 -4.11 -2.73 -0.19
C ILE A 20 -2.98 -3.55 0.46
N GLY A 21 -2.94 -3.58 1.80
CA GLY A 21 -2.02 -4.44 2.56
C GLY A 21 -2.22 -5.92 2.24
N GLY A 22 -3.45 -6.38 2.10
CA GLY A 22 -3.78 -7.75 1.70
C GLY A 22 -3.29 -8.11 0.30
N VAL A 23 -3.44 -7.20 -0.68
CA VAL A 23 -2.90 -7.38 -2.03
C VAL A 23 -1.37 -7.49 -1.97
N PHE A 24 -0.69 -6.57 -1.29
CA PHE A 24 0.78 -6.63 -1.17
C PHE A 24 1.26 -7.85 -0.39
N TYR A 25 0.52 -8.26 0.63
CA TYR A 25 0.79 -9.50 1.36
C TYR A 25 0.71 -10.73 0.46
N ALA A 26 -0.29 -10.81 -0.41
CA ALA A 26 -0.40 -11.90 -1.37
C ALA A 26 0.85 -11.98 -2.28
N PHE A 27 1.30 -10.83 -2.81
CA PHE A 27 2.53 -10.77 -3.59
C PHE A 27 3.77 -11.13 -2.77
N SER A 28 3.85 -10.67 -1.52
CA SER A 28 4.97 -10.95 -0.61
C SER A 28 5.07 -12.41 -0.21
N SER A 29 3.92 -13.11 -0.06
CA SER A 29 3.87 -14.44 0.53
C SER A 29 3.88 -15.57 -0.49
N PHE A 30 3.14 -15.45 -1.60
CA PHE A 30 3.00 -16.56 -2.54
C PHE A 30 3.05 -16.19 -4.02
N VAL A 31 2.57 -15.00 -4.45
CA VAL A 31 2.51 -14.68 -5.89
C VAL A 31 3.91 -14.62 -6.49
N MET A 32 4.84 -13.84 -5.89
CA MET A 32 6.20 -13.74 -6.40
C MET A 32 6.94 -15.07 -6.34
N ASN A 33 6.69 -15.88 -5.32
CA ASN A 33 7.26 -17.24 -5.22
C ASN A 33 6.71 -18.18 -6.31
N ALA A 34 5.45 -18.04 -6.68
CA ALA A 34 4.86 -18.80 -7.77
C ALA A 34 5.45 -18.38 -9.13
N LEU A 35 5.59 -17.07 -9.38
CA LEU A 35 6.21 -16.54 -10.59
C LEU A 35 7.69 -16.95 -10.71
N ALA A 36 8.42 -17.02 -9.59
CA ALA A 36 9.82 -17.45 -9.57
C ALA A 36 10.03 -18.92 -9.98
N ARG A 37 8.99 -19.75 -9.91
CA ARG A 37 9.04 -21.17 -10.36
C ARG A 37 8.84 -21.35 -11.85
N LEU A 38 8.40 -20.30 -12.55
CA LEU A 38 8.23 -20.32 -14.00
C LEU A 38 9.59 -20.12 -14.70
N PRO A 39 9.76 -20.62 -15.94
CA PRO A 39 10.86 -20.17 -16.79
C PRO A 39 10.89 -18.63 -16.85
N ALA A 40 12.08 -18.04 -16.83
CA ALA A 40 12.25 -16.58 -16.72
C ALA A 40 11.38 -15.79 -17.73
N ALA A 41 11.35 -16.22 -18.99
CA ALA A 41 10.52 -15.58 -20.03
C ALA A 41 9.03 -15.56 -19.67
N GLN A 42 8.52 -16.66 -19.11
CA GLN A 42 7.11 -16.72 -18.69
C GLN A 42 6.84 -15.87 -17.44
N GLY A 43 7.75 -15.88 -16.46
CA GLY A 43 7.67 -15.04 -15.27
C GLY A 43 7.67 -13.56 -15.61
N ILE A 44 8.57 -13.13 -16.51
CA ILE A 44 8.63 -11.75 -17.02
C ILE A 44 7.31 -11.38 -17.70
N SER A 45 6.85 -12.19 -18.66
CA SER A 45 5.61 -11.93 -19.39
C SER A 45 4.39 -11.82 -18.46
N ALA A 46 4.28 -12.72 -17.48
CA ALA A 46 3.20 -12.71 -16.51
C ALA A 46 3.25 -11.43 -15.64
N MET A 47 4.43 -11.05 -15.15
CA MET A 47 4.56 -9.86 -14.30
C MET A 47 4.35 -8.57 -15.09
N GLN A 48 4.81 -8.48 -16.33
CA GLN A 48 4.49 -7.37 -17.23
C GLN A 48 2.98 -7.21 -17.41
N SER A 49 2.27 -8.31 -17.65
CA SER A 49 0.81 -8.32 -17.75
C SER A 49 0.14 -7.84 -16.46
N ILE A 50 0.59 -8.33 -15.30
CA ILE A 50 0.09 -7.90 -14.00
C ILE A 50 0.28 -6.39 -13.80
N ASN A 51 1.46 -5.86 -14.12
CA ASN A 51 1.77 -4.44 -14.00
C ASN A 51 0.88 -3.54 -14.87
N VAL A 52 0.42 -4.03 -16.01
CA VAL A 52 -0.54 -3.33 -16.87
C VAL A 52 -1.96 -3.43 -16.30
N VAL A 53 -2.41 -4.64 -15.98
CA VAL A 53 -3.80 -4.91 -15.57
C VAL A 53 -4.12 -4.31 -14.20
N VAL A 54 -3.14 -4.19 -13.30
CA VAL A 54 -3.35 -3.56 -11.97
C VAL A 54 -3.73 -2.09 -12.08
N ILE A 55 -3.38 -1.41 -13.18
CA ILE A 55 -3.76 -0.02 -13.43
C ILE A 55 -5.19 0.02 -13.98
N ASN A 56 -6.14 -0.37 -13.15
CA ASN A 56 -7.57 -0.33 -13.48
C ASN A 56 -8.31 0.57 -12.48
N PRO A 57 -9.51 1.08 -12.84
CA PRO A 57 -10.24 2.03 -12.00
C PRO A 57 -10.53 1.50 -10.59
N LEU A 58 -10.84 0.21 -10.45
CA LEU A 58 -11.19 -0.36 -9.15
C LEU A 58 -9.99 -0.35 -8.18
N PHE A 59 -8.84 -0.86 -8.64
CA PHE A 59 -7.61 -0.86 -7.82
C PHE A 59 -7.12 0.56 -7.58
N MET A 60 -7.08 1.41 -8.60
CA MET A 60 -6.59 2.78 -8.47
C MET A 60 -7.47 3.63 -7.56
N THR A 61 -8.80 3.43 -7.56
CA THR A 61 -9.71 4.09 -6.61
C THR A 61 -9.41 3.66 -5.17
N ALA A 62 -9.20 2.37 -4.92
CA ALA A 62 -8.81 1.91 -3.58
C ALA A 62 -7.43 2.47 -3.18
N PHE A 63 -6.44 2.41 -4.06
CA PHE A 63 -5.06 2.80 -3.79
C PHE A 63 -4.91 4.31 -3.58
N LEU A 64 -5.32 5.11 -4.56
CA LEU A 64 -5.21 6.58 -4.50
C LEU A 64 -6.30 7.22 -3.64
N GLY A 65 -7.50 6.65 -3.59
CA GLY A 65 -8.58 7.13 -2.72
C GLY A 65 -8.20 6.99 -1.24
N THR A 66 -7.56 5.89 -0.86
CA THR A 66 -6.99 5.73 0.50
C THR A 66 -5.91 6.77 0.77
N ALA A 67 -5.02 7.04 -0.20
CA ALA A 67 -3.98 8.05 -0.06
C ALA A 67 -4.58 9.45 0.14
N ALA A 68 -5.57 9.83 -0.66
CA ALA A 68 -6.27 11.11 -0.53
C ALA A 68 -6.95 11.25 0.84
N ALA A 69 -7.63 10.20 1.31
CA ALA A 69 -8.23 10.18 2.63
C ALA A 69 -7.17 10.30 3.76
N CYS A 70 -6.02 9.64 3.62
CA CYS A 70 -4.90 9.76 4.55
C CYS A 70 -4.31 11.19 4.58
N VAL A 71 -4.21 11.89 3.43
CA VAL A 71 -3.81 13.30 3.42
C VAL A 71 -4.78 14.15 4.21
N LEU A 72 -6.10 13.99 3.98
CA LEU A 72 -7.13 14.74 4.70
C LEU A 72 -7.11 14.45 6.20
N LEU A 73 -6.91 13.18 6.59
CA LEU A 73 -6.78 12.79 7.99
C LEU A 73 -5.54 13.40 8.63
N ALA A 74 -4.38 13.32 7.97
CA ALA A 74 -3.14 13.89 8.51
C ALA A 74 -3.27 15.40 8.74
N VAL A 75 -3.75 16.16 7.74
CA VAL A 75 -3.94 17.60 7.84
C VAL A 75 -4.96 17.94 8.93
N SER A 76 -6.13 17.28 8.93
CA SER A 76 -7.18 17.53 9.94
C SER A 76 -6.68 17.24 11.36
N SER A 77 -5.87 16.20 11.52
CA SER A 77 -5.35 15.78 12.83
C SER A 77 -4.22 16.69 13.31
N LEU A 78 -3.40 17.25 12.41
CA LEU A 78 -2.41 18.26 12.75
C LEU A 78 -3.07 19.55 13.25
N LEU A 79 -4.15 20.00 12.59
CA LEU A 79 -4.91 21.17 13.02
C LEU A 79 -5.65 20.95 14.35
N ARG A 80 -5.90 19.70 14.70
CA ARG A 80 -6.63 19.25 15.90
C ARG A 80 -5.77 18.36 16.81
N TRP A 81 -4.49 18.62 16.83
CA TRP A 81 -3.48 17.73 17.45
C TRP A 81 -3.74 17.41 18.94
N ARG A 82 -4.43 18.31 19.66
CA ARG A 82 -4.82 18.10 21.06
C ARG A 82 -6.00 17.14 21.26
N LYS A 83 -6.66 16.72 20.18
CA LYS A 83 -7.77 15.77 20.26
C LYS A 83 -7.22 14.35 20.47
N PRO A 84 -7.89 13.53 21.29
CA PRO A 84 -7.55 12.13 21.46
C PRO A 84 -7.52 11.39 20.12
N GLY A 85 -6.54 10.50 19.97
CA GLY A 85 -6.36 9.73 18.74
C GLY A 85 -5.62 10.47 17.61
N ALA A 86 -5.36 11.79 17.71
CA ALA A 86 -4.69 12.56 16.66
C ALA A 86 -3.32 11.96 16.27
N ALA A 87 -2.53 11.52 17.25
CA ALA A 87 -1.24 10.90 16.99
C ALA A 87 -1.36 9.61 16.17
N TYR A 88 -2.35 8.77 16.45
CA TYR A 88 -2.62 7.54 15.68
C TYR A 88 -3.07 7.84 14.26
N LEU A 89 -3.92 8.87 14.06
CA LEU A 89 -4.36 9.32 12.75
C LEU A 89 -3.20 9.83 11.91
N ILE A 90 -2.32 10.65 12.48
CA ILE A 90 -1.13 11.17 11.81
C ILE A 90 -0.17 10.03 11.47
N ALA A 91 0.19 9.20 12.44
CA ALA A 91 1.15 8.12 12.23
C ALA A 91 0.64 7.07 11.21
N GLY A 92 -0.62 6.65 11.31
CA GLY A 92 -1.23 5.72 10.36
C GLY A 92 -1.30 6.31 8.95
N SER A 93 -1.69 7.58 8.81
CA SER A 93 -1.71 8.26 7.52
C SER A 93 -0.32 8.40 6.91
N LEU A 94 0.69 8.80 7.70
CA LEU A 94 2.07 8.92 7.22
C LEU A 94 2.66 7.57 6.82
N LEU A 95 2.37 6.50 7.55
CA LEU A 95 2.79 5.15 7.14
C LEU A 95 2.26 4.77 5.77
N TYR A 96 0.99 5.07 5.47
CA TYR A 96 0.45 4.80 4.15
C TYR A 96 1.08 5.71 3.08
N LEU A 97 1.15 7.01 3.32
CA LEU A 97 1.66 7.97 2.34
C LEU A 97 3.15 7.76 2.03
N VAL A 98 3.96 7.50 3.04
CA VAL A 98 5.41 7.30 2.86
C VAL A 98 5.71 5.82 2.58
N GLY A 99 5.25 4.92 3.44
CA GLY A 99 5.60 3.50 3.37
C GLY A 99 4.91 2.74 2.23
N VAL A 100 3.81 3.29 1.68
CA VAL A 100 3.09 2.66 0.54
C VAL A 100 3.25 3.51 -0.72
N ILE A 101 2.79 4.76 -0.74
CA ILE A 101 2.75 5.57 -1.96
C ILE A 101 4.18 5.95 -2.39
N LEU A 102 4.96 6.60 -1.54
CA LEU A 102 6.32 7.04 -1.88
C LEU A 102 7.22 5.84 -2.21
N VAL A 103 7.15 4.76 -1.43
CA VAL A 103 7.88 3.51 -1.71
C VAL A 103 7.49 2.92 -3.06
N THR A 104 6.21 2.93 -3.41
CA THR A 104 5.76 2.47 -4.74
C THR A 104 6.41 3.31 -5.85
N MET A 105 6.33 4.63 -5.75
CA MET A 105 6.83 5.55 -6.78
C MET A 105 8.35 5.50 -6.94
N VAL A 106 9.08 5.40 -5.84
CA VAL A 106 10.55 5.51 -5.85
C VAL A 106 11.22 4.15 -6.10
N PHE A 107 10.62 3.07 -5.63
CA PHE A 107 11.30 1.77 -5.67
C PHE A 107 10.61 0.73 -6.55
N ASN A 108 9.28 0.58 -6.51
CA ASN A 108 8.61 -0.48 -7.27
C ASN A 108 8.33 -0.07 -8.72
N VAL A 109 7.85 1.15 -8.98
CA VAL A 109 7.57 1.63 -10.33
C VAL A 109 8.82 1.62 -11.22
N PRO A 110 9.98 2.16 -10.83
CA PRO A 110 11.16 2.11 -11.69
C PRO A 110 11.62 0.68 -12.03
N ARG A 111 11.39 -0.28 -11.12
CA ARG A 111 11.67 -1.70 -11.40
C ARG A 111 10.67 -2.29 -12.40
N ASN A 112 9.40 -1.90 -12.29
CA ASN A 112 8.37 -2.30 -13.26
C ASN A 112 8.70 -1.75 -14.65
N ASP A 113 9.15 -0.50 -14.74
CA ASP A 113 9.53 0.15 -16.00
C ASP A 113 10.74 -0.54 -16.63
N ALA A 114 11.77 -0.86 -15.82
CA ALA A 114 12.92 -1.63 -16.28
C ALA A 114 12.52 -3.03 -16.79
N LEU A 115 11.59 -3.70 -16.10
CA LEU A 115 11.07 -5.00 -16.52
C LEU A 115 10.26 -4.87 -17.82
N ALA A 116 9.46 -3.82 -17.98
CA ALA A 116 8.64 -3.57 -19.16
C ALA A 116 9.48 -3.32 -20.43
N ALA A 117 10.69 -2.79 -20.27
CA ALA A 117 11.61 -2.50 -21.38
C ALA A 117 12.29 -3.75 -21.97
N VAL A 118 12.19 -4.90 -21.33
CA VAL A 118 12.88 -6.13 -21.76
C VAL A 118 11.92 -7.06 -22.46
N ALA A 119 12.31 -7.56 -23.65
CA ALA A 119 11.60 -8.64 -24.31
C ALA A 119 11.72 -9.93 -23.50
N PRO A 120 10.62 -10.64 -23.18
CA PRO A 120 10.67 -11.82 -22.29
C PRO A 120 11.62 -12.93 -22.76
N ALA A 121 11.84 -13.06 -24.08
CA ALA A 121 12.73 -14.06 -24.66
C ALA A 121 14.20 -13.61 -24.75
N ASN A 122 14.54 -12.39 -24.32
CA ASN A 122 15.91 -11.90 -24.35
C ASN A 122 16.79 -12.71 -23.37
N PRO A 123 17.97 -13.21 -23.77
CA PRO A 123 18.90 -13.91 -22.86
C PRO A 123 19.29 -13.09 -21.62
N GLU A 124 19.39 -11.76 -21.74
CA GLU A 124 19.68 -10.85 -20.62
C GLU A 124 18.50 -10.73 -19.63
N GLY A 125 17.30 -11.09 -20.06
CA GLY A 125 16.09 -11.04 -19.25
C GLY A 125 16.16 -11.92 -18.00
N ALA A 126 16.87 -13.04 -18.05
CA ALA A 126 16.98 -13.96 -16.93
C ALA A 126 17.71 -13.34 -15.72
N SER A 127 18.80 -12.61 -15.95
CA SER A 127 19.54 -11.90 -14.89
C SER A 127 18.74 -10.74 -14.32
N LEU A 128 18.09 -9.96 -15.17
CA LEU A 128 17.19 -8.88 -14.74
C LEU A 128 16.01 -9.43 -13.92
N TRP A 129 15.42 -10.54 -14.35
CA TRP A 129 14.34 -11.19 -13.63
C TRP A 129 14.76 -11.66 -12.22
N ALA A 130 15.93 -12.27 -12.08
CA ALA A 130 16.45 -12.69 -10.79
C ALA A 130 16.63 -11.49 -9.84
N ASN A 131 17.20 -10.38 -10.31
CA ASN A 131 17.33 -9.14 -9.55
C ASN A 131 15.96 -8.52 -9.21
N TYR A 132 15.02 -8.55 -10.15
CA TYR A 132 13.67 -8.04 -9.96
C TYR A 132 12.94 -8.81 -8.85
N LEU A 133 12.97 -10.15 -8.91
CA LEU A 133 12.35 -11.00 -7.88
C LEU A 133 12.82 -10.64 -6.47
N GLY A 134 14.12 -10.46 -6.26
CA GLY A 134 14.66 -10.08 -4.95
C GLY A 134 14.31 -8.66 -4.55
N SER A 135 14.68 -7.69 -5.38
CA SER A 135 14.60 -6.27 -5.03
C SER A 135 13.16 -5.73 -5.00
N TRP A 136 12.32 -6.13 -5.96
CA TRP A 136 10.92 -5.72 -5.99
C TRP A 136 10.15 -6.29 -4.79
N THR A 137 10.38 -7.57 -4.48
CA THR A 137 9.72 -8.25 -3.33
C THR A 137 10.16 -7.64 -2.00
N ALA A 138 11.43 -7.29 -1.83
CA ALA A 138 11.90 -6.63 -0.62
C ALA A 138 11.14 -5.32 -0.35
N TRP A 139 11.00 -4.46 -1.37
CA TRP A 139 10.21 -3.22 -1.23
C TRP A 139 8.71 -3.49 -1.09
N ASN A 140 8.21 -4.59 -1.67
CA ASN A 140 6.83 -5.01 -1.45
C ASN A 140 6.58 -5.44 0.01
N HIS A 141 7.55 -6.09 0.69
CA HIS A 141 7.45 -6.36 2.13
C HIS A 141 7.32 -5.07 2.95
N VAL A 142 8.09 -4.02 2.59
CA VAL A 142 7.96 -2.70 3.24
C VAL A 142 6.55 -2.14 3.06
N ARG A 143 6.00 -2.16 1.84
CA ARG A 143 4.63 -1.71 1.55
C ARG A 143 3.59 -2.52 2.33
N THR A 144 3.76 -3.83 2.41
CA THR A 144 2.88 -4.72 3.18
C THR A 144 2.86 -4.33 4.65
N ALA A 145 4.04 -4.26 5.28
CA ALA A 145 4.16 -3.90 6.69
C ALA A 145 3.60 -2.50 6.97
N ALA A 146 3.95 -1.52 6.15
CA ALA A 146 3.48 -0.14 6.31
C ALA A 146 1.95 -0.05 6.20
N SER A 147 1.35 -0.75 5.22
CA SER A 147 -0.10 -0.73 5.01
C SER A 147 -0.87 -1.38 6.17
N LEU A 148 -0.40 -2.54 6.66
CA LEU A 148 -1.04 -3.24 7.77
C LEU A 148 -0.86 -2.49 9.09
N LEU A 149 0.31 -1.90 9.35
CA LEU A 149 0.54 -1.04 10.51
C LEU A 149 -0.30 0.24 10.44
N ALA A 150 -0.45 0.83 9.25
CA ALA A 150 -1.36 1.97 9.04
C ALA A 150 -2.80 1.60 9.42
N ALA A 151 -3.30 0.45 8.94
CA ALA A 151 -4.63 -0.04 9.29
C ALA A 151 -4.78 -0.25 10.80
N ALA A 152 -3.77 -0.82 11.47
CA ALA A 152 -3.79 -1.03 12.92
C ALA A 152 -3.86 0.30 13.69
N LEU A 153 -3.03 1.29 13.34
CA LEU A 153 -3.03 2.60 14.01
C LEU A 153 -4.33 3.36 13.78
N LEU A 154 -4.88 3.32 12.56
CA LEU A 154 -6.17 3.94 12.27
C LEU A 154 -7.32 3.26 13.04
N THR A 155 -7.25 1.93 13.23
CA THR A 155 -8.18 1.19 14.10
C THR A 155 -8.07 1.65 15.55
N MET A 156 -6.86 1.84 16.08
CA MET A 156 -6.65 2.37 17.44
C MET A 156 -7.26 3.78 17.60
N ALA A 157 -7.16 4.62 16.57
CA ALA A 157 -7.81 5.93 16.59
C ALA A 157 -9.35 5.83 16.66
N LEU A 158 -9.95 4.88 15.93
CA LEU A 158 -11.41 4.62 15.99
C LEU A 158 -11.86 4.13 17.38
N MET A 159 -11.06 3.29 18.04
CA MET A 159 -11.36 2.76 19.37
C MET A 159 -11.23 3.84 20.43
N GLY A 160 -10.17 4.66 20.40
CA GLY A 160 -9.93 5.74 21.38
C GLY A 160 -11.03 6.81 21.34
N GLY A 161 -11.63 7.07 20.17
CA GLY A 161 -12.79 7.97 20.05
C GLY A 161 -14.08 7.42 20.65
N LYS A 162 -14.21 6.09 20.77
CA LYS A 162 -15.42 5.46 21.36
C LYS A 162 -15.34 5.34 22.90
N LEU A 163 -14.17 5.10 23.45
CA LEU A 163 -14.00 4.94 24.91
C LEU A 163 -14.41 6.19 25.70
N MET A 164 -14.31 7.38 25.08
CA MET A 164 -14.71 8.64 25.75
C MET A 164 -16.18 9.00 25.63
N VAL A 165 -16.94 8.33 24.73
CA VAL A 165 -18.40 8.54 24.60
C VAL A 165 -19.19 7.76 25.66
N PHE A 166 -18.57 6.79 26.32
CA PHE A 166 -19.20 5.99 27.40
C PHE A 166 -18.87 6.49 28.81
N GLU A 167 -18.04 7.53 28.95
CA GLU A 167 -17.70 8.14 30.25
C GLU A 167 -18.49 9.45 30.54
N GLU A 168 -19.37 9.89 29.64
CA GLU A 168 -20.33 10.99 29.84
C GLU A 168 -21.75 10.42 30.07
#